data_db9c7a691b96e634fd3a058139330fd2
#
_entry.id   db9c7a691b96e634fd3a058139330fd2
#
_cell.length_a   1.000
_cell.length_b   1.000
_cell.length_c   1.000
_cell.angle_alpha   90.00
_cell.angle_beta   90.00
_cell.angle_gamma   90.00
#
_symmetry.space_group_name_H-M   'P 1'
#
loop_
_entity.id
_entity.type
_entity.pdbx_description
1 polymer ?
#
loop_
_entity_poly.entity_id
_entity_poly.type
_entity_poly.pdbx_seq_one_letter_code
_entity_poly.pdbx_strand_id
1 'polypeptide(L)'
;MENRGSFGSKLGVILATAGSAVGLGNVWRFPYMAGQNGGAAFILIYLVCILLLGLPGMLGEFIIGRHSAANAARAYRNLAGGKVWAFMGYMGVVTSMIILGFYAVIAGWCLQYLYASIMAQVQGDADFVVKYFQEFSSDPIRPTLWTVAFILLTHFVVVRGVRNGIEKASKILMPLLFVLLVVIVIASCSLPGAMKGVEFLLKPDFTKVDKNVLLESLGQAFFSLSLGTACLCTYASYFSRQTNLLKSASQIVVIDTVVAILAGLMIFPAAFSVGVQPDSGPSLIFITLPNVFNQAFAGMPIVGYCVSVLFYALLVLAALTSTISMHEIGTACIYEEKKISRKKGAWVETIICCVIGIFCSLSQGAVPELVICGKDFLGWCDNLTAQLLMPIGSFLTCLFLGWYVPKKIVRDEFTNWGTLKGTLFPVFLFMIRFVSPICILMVFLHQLKVF
;
A
#
# COMPACT_ATOMS: atom_id res chain seq x y z
N MET A 1 24.63 14.88 15.72
CA MET A 1 23.51 14.27 15.00
C MET A 1 23.69 12.78 15.09
N GLU A 2 22.68 12.03 15.52
CA GLU A 2 22.72 10.57 15.42
C GLU A 2 23.00 10.19 13.96
N ASN A 3 23.89 9.21 13.76
CA ASN A 3 24.27 8.77 12.43
C ASN A 3 23.01 8.21 11.74
N ARG A 4 22.62 8.78 10.60
CA ARG A 4 21.42 8.33 9.85
C ARG A 4 21.56 6.86 9.51
N GLY A 5 20.57 6.04 9.90
CA GLY A 5 20.57 4.61 9.61
C GLY A 5 20.63 4.33 8.12
N SER A 6 21.18 3.19 7.76
CA SER A 6 21.18 2.66 6.38
C SER A 6 20.77 1.20 6.39
N PHE A 7 20.25 0.71 5.26
CA PHE A 7 20.02 -0.73 5.10
C PHE A 7 21.34 -1.49 5.09
N GLY A 8 21.37 -2.63 5.78
CA GLY A 8 22.57 -3.45 5.92
C GLY A 8 22.81 -4.42 4.74
N SER A 9 21.78 -4.66 3.90
CA SER A 9 21.88 -5.64 2.81
C SER A 9 20.99 -5.29 1.62
N LYS A 10 21.37 -5.77 0.43
CA LYS A 10 20.56 -5.63 -0.80
C LYS A 10 19.18 -6.29 -0.65
N LEU A 11 19.12 -7.45 -0.02
CA LEU A 11 17.85 -8.15 0.26
C LEU A 11 16.98 -7.33 1.20
N GLY A 12 17.57 -6.70 2.23
CA GLY A 12 16.87 -5.82 3.14
C GLY A 12 16.24 -4.60 2.45
N VAL A 13 16.98 -3.98 1.52
CA VAL A 13 16.46 -2.89 0.67
C VAL A 13 15.21 -3.35 -0.09
N ILE A 14 15.30 -4.49 -0.80
CA ILE A 14 14.21 -5.00 -1.64
C ILE A 14 13.01 -5.37 -0.79
N LEU A 15 13.19 -6.16 0.27
CA LEU A 15 12.08 -6.64 1.10
C LEU A 15 11.42 -5.51 1.90
N ALA A 16 12.19 -4.55 2.41
CA ALA A 16 11.62 -3.42 3.12
C ALA A 16 10.82 -2.51 2.17
N THR A 17 11.36 -2.22 0.98
CA THR A 17 10.67 -1.36 0.02
C THR A 17 9.52 -2.11 -0.67
N ALA A 18 9.63 -3.40 -0.96
CA ALA A 18 8.51 -4.21 -1.44
C ALA A 18 7.40 -4.29 -0.38
N GLY A 19 7.78 -4.45 0.91
CA GLY A 19 6.81 -4.46 2.01
C GLY A 19 6.07 -3.13 2.21
N SER A 20 6.62 -2.02 1.71
CA SER A 20 5.89 -0.74 1.70
C SER A 20 4.84 -0.65 0.58
N ALA A 21 5.05 -1.38 -0.52
CA ALA A 21 4.09 -1.46 -1.63
C ALA A 21 3.06 -2.58 -1.38
N VAL A 22 3.53 -3.76 -0.95
CA VAL A 22 2.67 -4.91 -0.62
C VAL A 22 1.90 -4.66 0.68
N GLY A 23 0.60 -4.46 0.57
CA GLY A 23 -0.27 -4.17 1.71
C GLY A 23 -1.69 -4.68 1.50
N LEU A 24 -2.63 -4.14 2.28
CA LEU A 24 -4.06 -4.43 2.11
C LEU A 24 -4.57 -4.07 0.71
N GLY A 25 -3.93 -3.10 0.04
CA GLY A 25 -4.26 -2.73 -1.33
C GLY A 25 -4.15 -3.87 -2.33
N ASN A 26 -3.14 -4.75 -2.19
CA ASN A 26 -2.95 -5.93 -3.04
C ASN A 26 -3.95 -7.04 -2.72
N VAL A 27 -4.31 -7.19 -1.43
CA VAL A 27 -5.16 -8.30 -0.98
C VAL A 27 -6.65 -7.96 -1.09
N TRP A 28 -7.00 -6.70 -1.01
CA TRP A 28 -8.39 -6.24 -1.05
C TRP A 28 -8.72 -5.43 -2.30
N ARG A 29 -8.03 -4.26 -2.48
CA ARG A 29 -8.39 -3.32 -3.56
C ARG A 29 -8.16 -3.90 -4.94
N PHE A 30 -7.02 -4.55 -5.15
CA PHE A 30 -6.70 -5.12 -6.46
C PHE A 30 -7.68 -6.22 -6.89
N PRO A 31 -8.02 -7.23 -6.05
CA PRO A 31 -9.05 -8.21 -6.42
C PRO A 31 -10.41 -7.55 -6.68
N TYR A 32 -10.82 -6.60 -5.85
CA TYR A 32 -12.05 -5.85 -6.08
C TYR A 32 -12.05 -5.16 -7.45
N MET A 33 -10.99 -4.40 -7.76
CA MET A 33 -10.86 -3.71 -9.05
C MET A 33 -10.82 -4.69 -10.22
N ALA A 34 -10.13 -5.82 -10.10
CA ALA A 34 -10.13 -6.87 -11.11
C ALA A 34 -11.52 -7.49 -11.29
N GLY A 35 -12.26 -7.71 -10.19
CA GLY A 35 -13.63 -8.23 -10.21
C GLY A 35 -14.59 -7.34 -10.98
N GLN A 36 -14.55 -6.05 -10.73
CA GLN A 36 -15.42 -5.05 -11.37
C GLN A 36 -15.05 -4.76 -12.83
N ASN A 37 -13.79 -4.94 -13.21
CA ASN A 37 -13.24 -4.48 -14.48
C ASN A 37 -12.85 -5.62 -15.45
N GLY A 38 -13.47 -6.80 -15.33
CA GLY A 38 -13.30 -7.88 -16.30
C GLY A 38 -12.08 -8.79 -16.11
N GLY A 39 -11.58 -8.91 -14.87
CA GLY A 39 -10.58 -9.91 -14.47
C GLY A 39 -9.26 -9.81 -15.21
N ALA A 40 -8.94 -10.82 -16.04
CA ALA A 40 -7.66 -10.92 -16.74
C ALA A 40 -7.38 -9.75 -17.68
N ALA A 41 -8.39 -9.17 -18.33
CA ALA A 41 -8.21 -8.02 -19.21
C ALA A 41 -7.73 -6.78 -18.42
N PHE A 42 -8.35 -6.51 -17.27
CA PHE A 42 -7.90 -5.47 -16.34
C PHE A 42 -6.45 -5.70 -15.91
N ILE A 43 -6.08 -6.94 -15.56
CA ILE A 43 -4.72 -7.28 -15.12
C ILE A 43 -3.70 -6.97 -16.22
N LEU A 44 -3.97 -7.30 -17.47
CA LEU A 44 -3.06 -7.01 -18.58
C LEU A 44 -2.90 -5.51 -18.80
N ILE A 45 -3.98 -4.73 -18.72
CA ILE A 45 -3.91 -3.26 -18.83
C ILE A 45 -3.14 -2.69 -17.63
N TYR A 46 -3.41 -3.17 -16.42
CA TYR A 46 -2.69 -2.80 -15.21
C TYR A 46 -1.17 -3.02 -15.32
N LEU A 47 -0.73 -4.16 -15.89
CA LEU A 47 0.68 -4.43 -16.13
C LEU A 47 1.33 -3.40 -17.07
N VAL A 48 0.61 -2.98 -18.12
CA VAL A 48 1.07 -1.90 -19.00
C VAL A 48 1.15 -0.58 -18.24
N CYS A 49 0.13 -0.26 -17.43
CA CYS A 49 0.09 0.96 -16.63
C CYS A 49 1.24 1.02 -15.61
N ILE A 50 1.60 -0.11 -14.98
CA ILE A 50 2.77 -0.19 -14.10
C ILE A 50 4.06 0.17 -14.82
N LEU A 51 4.24 -0.29 -16.05
CA LEU A 51 5.44 0.02 -16.83
C LEU A 51 5.49 1.49 -17.27
N LEU A 52 4.34 2.07 -17.62
CA LEU A 52 4.25 3.44 -18.14
C LEU A 52 4.28 4.50 -17.02
N LEU A 53 3.67 4.22 -15.89
CA LEU A 53 3.50 5.16 -14.79
C LEU A 53 4.27 4.71 -13.54
N GLY A 54 4.06 3.47 -13.11
CA GLY A 54 4.54 2.95 -11.84
C GLY A 54 6.06 2.93 -11.73
N LEU A 55 6.71 2.26 -12.68
CA LEU A 55 8.18 2.11 -12.67
C LEU A 55 8.91 3.45 -12.85
N PRO A 56 8.53 4.35 -13.78
CA PRO A 56 9.15 5.67 -13.86
C PRO A 56 8.93 6.53 -12.62
N GLY A 57 7.72 6.53 -12.05
CA GLY A 57 7.39 7.25 -10.82
C GLY A 57 8.23 6.78 -9.64
N MET A 58 8.31 5.46 -9.42
CA MET A 58 9.15 4.84 -8.38
C MET A 58 10.63 5.21 -8.55
N LEU A 59 11.17 5.11 -9.76
CA LEU A 59 12.55 5.52 -10.05
C LEU A 59 12.77 6.99 -9.76
N GLY A 60 11.80 7.85 -10.07
CA GLY A 60 11.84 9.27 -9.79
C GLY A 60 12.00 9.55 -8.30
N GLU A 61 11.15 8.97 -7.46
CA GLU A 61 11.26 9.11 -6.01
C GLU A 61 12.55 8.51 -5.45
N PHE A 62 13.03 7.38 -6.01
CA PHE A 62 14.32 6.80 -5.62
C PHE A 62 15.50 7.71 -5.92
N ILE A 63 15.51 8.37 -7.07
CA ILE A 63 16.56 9.34 -7.44
C ILE A 63 16.59 10.49 -6.44
N ILE A 64 15.42 11.08 -6.13
CA ILE A 64 15.31 12.20 -5.19
C ILE A 64 15.82 11.78 -3.79
N GLY A 65 15.34 10.66 -3.28
CA GLY A 65 15.67 10.17 -1.96
C GLY A 65 17.15 9.80 -1.81
N ARG A 66 17.69 8.98 -2.71
CA ARG A 66 19.08 8.53 -2.64
C ARG A 66 20.08 9.68 -2.82
N HIS A 67 19.82 10.59 -3.76
CA HIS A 67 20.69 11.73 -3.98
C HIS A 67 20.84 12.59 -2.74
N SER A 68 19.74 12.85 -2.07
CA SER A 68 19.71 13.77 -0.93
C SER A 68 20.13 13.13 0.38
N ALA A 69 20.00 11.81 0.53
CA ALA A 69 20.23 11.07 1.77
C ALA A 69 19.61 11.76 3.00
N ALA A 70 18.40 12.30 2.85
CA ALA A 70 17.68 13.11 3.84
C ALA A 70 16.18 12.76 3.83
N ASN A 71 15.43 13.20 4.86
CA ASN A 71 13.97 13.08 4.84
C ASN A 71 13.37 13.78 3.61
N ALA A 72 12.14 13.45 3.25
CA ALA A 72 11.53 13.92 2.01
C ALA A 72 11.53 15.46 1.87
N ALA A 73 11.22 16.21 2.95
CA ALA A 73 11.19 17.68 2.87
C ALA A 73 12.58 18.27 2.57
N ARG A 74 13.63 17.73 3.20
CA ARG A 74 15.02 18.10 2.88
C ARG A 74 15.45 17.62 1.52
N ALA A 75 14.99 16.46 1.08
CA ALA A 75 15.36 15.91 -0.21
C ALA A 75 14.99 16.87 -1.36
N TYR A 76 13.76 17.33 -1.38
CA TYR A 76 13.32 18.33 -2.36
C TYR A 76 14.06 19.66 -2.20
N ARG A 77 14.24 20.16 -0.97
CA ARG A 77 14.96 21.41 -0.69
C ARG A 77 16.41 21.36 -1.16
N ASN A 78 17.12 20.27 -0.90
CA ASN A 78 18.53 20.12 -1.26
C ASN A 78 18.73 20.07 -2.78
N LEU A 79 17.86 19.35 -3.50
CA LEU A 79 17.91 19.25 -4.95
C LEU A 79 17.52 20.56 -5.64
N ALA A 80 16.63 21.35 -5.05
CA ALA A 80 16.15 22.60 -5.60
C ALA A 80 17.06 23.80 -5.31
N GLY A 81 18.01 23.67 -4.38
CA GLY A 81 18.81 24.81 -3.91
C GLY A 81 17.97 25.88 -3.19
N GLY A 82 16.73 25.57 -2.76
CA GLY A 82 15.82 26.54 -2.15
C GLY A 82 14.66 25.91 -1.37
N LYS A 83 13.91 26.76 -0.63
CA LYS A 83 12.86 26.31 0.30
C LYS A 83 11.52 26.01 -0.38
N VAL A 84 11.27 26.56 -1.57
CA VAL A 84 9.94 26.50 -2.23
C VAL A 84 9.50 25.05 -2.45
N TRP A 85 10.38 24.21 -2.96
CA TRP A 85 10.04 22.82 -3.23
C TRP A 85 9.95 21.90 -2.00
N ALA A 86 10.40 22.36 -0.82
CA ALA A 86 10.29 21.61 0.41
C ALA A 86 8.84 21.28 0.78
N PHE A 87 7.87 22.11 0.35
CA PHE A 87 6.45 21.88 0.61
C PHE A 87 5.96 20.55 0.05
N MET A 88 6.53 20.09 -1.07
CA MET A 88 6.17 18.79 -1.65
C MET A 88 6.53 17.62 -0.75
N GLY A 89 7.74 17.67 -0.17
CA GLY A 89 8.14 16.66 0.80
C GLY A 89 7.28 16.70 2.06
N TYR A 90 6.93 17.89 2.58
CA TYR A 90 5.99 18.01 3.70
C TYR A 90 4.60 17.51 3.34
N MET A 91 4.10 17.81 2.13
CA MET A 91 2.81 17.31 1.66
C MET A 91 2.80 15.78 1.65
N GLY A 92 3.84 15.13 1.11
CA GLY A 92 3.96 13.67 1.14
C GLY A 92 4.02 13.10 2.56
N VAL A 93 4.73 13.76 3.48
CA VAL A 93 4.78 13.38 4.90
C VAL A 93 3.40 13.46 5.54
N VAL A 94 2.69 14.58 5.38
CA VAL A 94 1.33 14.77 5.91
C VAL A 94 0.37 13.75 5.31
N THR A 95 0.46 13.50 4.00
CA THR A 95 -0.31 12.45 3.33
C THR A 95 -0.11 11.10 3.99
N SER A 96 1.14 10.71 4.25
CA SER A 96 1.45 9.43 4.91
C SER A 96 0.94 9.35 6.35
N MET A 97 0.99 10.45 7.10
CA MET A 97 0.43 10.53 8.47
C MET A 97 -1.09 10.30 8.46
N ILE A 98 -1.81 10.96 7.55
CA ILE A 98 -3.26 10.81 7.41
C ILE A 98 -3.58 9.36 6.98
N ILE A 99 -2.85 8.82 5.99
CA ILE A 99 -3.05 7.43 5.55
C ILE A 99 -2.81 6.47 6.71
N LEU A 100 -1.71 6.60 7.45
CA LEU A 100 -1.44 5.73 8.60
C LEU A 100 -2.58 5.78 9.63
N GLY A 101 -3.15 6.95 9.88
CA GLY A 101 -4.26 7.11 10.82
C GLY A 101 -5.49 6.28 10.44
N PHE A 102 -6.03 6.45 9.23
CA PHE A 102 -7.21 5.69 8.82
C PHE A 102 -6.91 4.23 8.45
N TYR A 103 -5.75 3.97 7.87
CA TYR A 103 -5.32 2.62 7.53
C TYR A 103 -5.14 1.74 8.78
N ALA A 104 -4.69 2.31 9.90
CA ALA A 104 -4.56 1.61 11.16
C ALA A 104 -5.91 1.17 11.74
N VAL A 105 -7.03 1.82 11.40
CA VAL A 105 -8.38 1.36 11.76
C VAL A 105 -8.66 0.02 11.10
N ILE A 106 -8.48 -0.07 9.78
CA ILE A 106 -8.69 -1.30 9.03
C ILE A 106 -7.70 -2.40 9.47
N ALA A 107 -6.46 -2.02 9.73
CA ALA A 107 -5.44 -2.94 10.26
C ALA A 107 -5.78 -3.44 11.68
N GLY A 108 -6.36 -2.60 12.52
CA GLY A 108 -6.89 -2.97 13.82
C GLY A 108 -8.08 -3.94 13.72
N TRP A 109 -8.95 -3.75 12.72
CA TRP A 109 -10.01 -4.73 12.42
C TRP A 109 -9.44 -6.08 12.00
N CYS A 110 -8.33 -6.11 11.24
CA CYS A 110 -7.65 -7.36 10.92
C CYS A 110 -7.11 -8.07 12.18
N LEU A 111 -6.61 -7.33 13.17
CA LEU A 111 -6.20 -7.91 14.46
C LEU A 111 -7.39 -8.50 15.22
N GLN A 112 -8.52 -7.79 15.28
CA GLN A 112 -9.74 -8.32 15.90
C GLN A 112 -10.21 -9.58 15.21
N TYR A 113 -10.22 -9.60 13.87
CA TYR A 113 -10.66 -10.79 13.13
C TYR A 113 -9.67 -11.96 13.21
N LEU A 114 -8.38 -11.67 13.34
CA LEU A 114 -7.39 -12.72 13.67
C LEU A 114 -7.70 -13.35 15.04
N TYR A 115 -7.92 -12.51 16.05
CA TYR A 115 -8.31 -12.97 17.39
C TYR A 115 -9.63 -13.76 17.35
N ALA A 116 -10.64 -13.24 16.68
CA ALA A 116 -11.95 -13.87 16.54
C ALA A 116 -11.88 -15.19 15.75
N SER A 117 -11.01 -15.30 14.74
CA SER A 117 -10.78 -16.55 14.01
C SER A 117 -10.10 -17.60 14.87
N ILE A 118 -9.09 -17.23 15.67
CA ILE A 118 -8.43 -18.14 16.62
C ILE A 118 -9.45 -18.65 17.66
N MET A 119 -10.37 -17.80 18.11
CA MET A 119 -11.43 -18.16 19.06
C MET A 119 -12.67 -18.76 18.40
N ALA A 120 -12.64 -19.02 17.09
CA ALA A 120 -13.77 -19.55 16.31
C ALA A 120 -15.07 -18.70 16.42
N GLN A 121 -14.97 -17.39 16.64
CA GLN A 121 -16.10 -16.49 16.85
C GLN A 121 -16.72 -15.96 15.54
N VAL A 122 -16.12 -16.18 14.38
CA VAL A 122 -16.59 -15.69 13.07
C VAL A 122 -17.22 -16.83 12.24
N GLN A 123 -17.47 -17.98 12.87
CA GLN A 123 -18.11 -19.14 12.25
C GLN A 123 -19.62 -19.03 12.42
N GLY A 124 -20.37 -18.89 11.32
CA GLY A 124 -21.81 -18.74 11.32
C GLY A 124 -22.35 -18.57 9.91
N ASP A 125 -23.66 -18.30 9.83
CA ASP A 125 -24.33 -17.96 8.58
C ASP A 125 -24.02 -16.49 8.14
N ALA A 126 -24.53 -16.13 6.97
CA ALA A 126 -24.28 -14.81 6.38
C ALA A 126 -24.78 -13.66 7.26
N ASP A 127 -25.95 -13.84 7.87
CA ASP A 127 -26.57 -12.81 8.72
C ASP A 127 -25.77 -12.61 10.01
N PHE A 128 -25.25 -13.70 10.58
CA PHE A 128 -24.39 -13.65 11.76
C PHE A 128 -23.10 -12.85 11.47
N VAL A 129 -22.44 -13.14 10.32
CA VAL A 129 -21.19 -12.44 9.96
C VAL A 129 -21.41 -10.94 9.73
N VAL A 130 -22.52 -10.57 9.06
CA VAL A 130 -22.89 -9.15 8.87
C VAL A 130 -23.14 -8.47 10.22
N LYS A 131 -23.92 -9.10 11.09
CA LYS A 131 -24.23 -8.59 12.43
C LYS A 131 -22.97 -8.43 13.28
N TYR A 132 -22.09 -9.43 13.27
CA TYR A 132 -20.82 -9.40 13.98
C TYR A 132 -19.97 -8.19 13.56
N PHE A 133 -19.85 -7.95 12.24
CA PHE A 133 -19.11 -6.81 11.72
C PHE A 133 -19.75 -5.49 12.13
N GLN A 134 -21.07 -5.35 12.01
CA GLN A 134 -21.78 -4.13 12.37
C GLN A 134 -21.65 -3.81 13.87
N GLU A 135 -21.88 -4.78 14.74
CA GLU A 135 -21.72 -4.62 16.19
C GLU A 135 -20.28 -4.28 16.59
N PHE A 136 -19.29 -4.86 15.91
CA PHE A 136 -17.89 -4.56 16.17
C PHE A 136 -17.51 -3.17 15.65
N SER A 137 -17.83 -2.84 14.40
CA SER A 137 -17.39 -1.58 13.78
C SER A 137 -18.04 -0.34 14.40
N SER A 138 -19.26 -0.46 14.94
CA SER A 138 -19.99 0.62 15.61
C SER A 138 -19.69 0.74 17.11
N ASP A 139 -18.94 -0.20 17.70
CA ASP A 139 -18.52 -0.09 19.11
C ASP A 139 -17.45 1.03 19.25
N PRO A 140 -17.63 1.98 20.22
CA PRO A 140 -16.68 3.08 20.37
C PRO A 140 -15.32 2.67 20.93
N ILE A 141 -15.25 1.55 21.65
CA ILE A 141 -14.06 1.17 22.43
C ILE A 141 -13.23 0.11 21.69
N ARG A 142 -13.86 -0.99 21.28
CA ARG A 142 -13.16 -2.16 20.75
C ARG A 142 -12.34 -1.86 19.48
N PRO A 143 -12.90 -1.28 18.40
CA PRO A 143 -12.13 -0.95 17.20
C PRO A 143 -11.04 0.07 17.48
N THR A 144 -11.33 1.05 18.37
CA THR A 144 -10.38 2.09 18.77
C THR A 144 -9.18 1.51 19.52
N LEU A 145 -9.40 0.57 20.44
CA LEU A 145 -8.30 -0.12 21.13
C LEU A 145 -7.44 -0.92 20.18
N TRP A 146 -8.03 -1.66 19.23
CA TRP A 146 -7.29 -2.40 18.23
C TRP A 146 -6.50 -1.49 17.28
N THR A 147 -7.07 -0.32 16.92
CA THR A 147 -6.38 0.71 16.12
C THR A 147 -5.13 1.20 16.85
N VAL A 148 -5.26 1.60 18.10
CA VAL A 148 -4.12 2.06 18.92
C VAL A 148 -3.10 0.94 19.12
N ALA A 149 -3.56 -0.29 19.40
CA ALA A 149 -2.68 -1.44 19.53
C ALA A 149 -1.86 -1.69 18.26
N PHE A 150 -2.47 -1.56 17.07
CA PHE A 150 -1.79 -1.72 15.80
C PHE A 150 -0.74 -0.62 15.55
N ILE A 151 -1.07 0.64 15.84
CA ILE A 151 -0.12 1.76 15.75
C ILE A 151 1.06 1.55 16.72
N LEU A 152 0.81 1.09 17.95
CA LEU A 152 1.86 0.77 18.90
C LEU A 152 2.74 -0.40 18.44
N LEU A 153 2.16 -1.43 17.85
CA LEU A 153 2.92 -2.55 17.24
C LEU A 153 3.87 -2.02 16.15
N THR A 154 3.38 -1.13 15.30
CA THR A 154 4.17 -0.43 14.27
C THR A 154 5.29 0.40 14.90
N HIS A 155 4.96 1.19 15.94
CA HIS A 155 5.92 2.02 16.67
C HIS A 155 7.10 1.21 17.23
N PHE A 156 6.83 0.05 17.86
CA PHE A 156 7.88 -0.79 18.43
C PHE A 156 8.87 -1.33 17.39
N VAL A 157 8.45 -1.47 16.13
CA VAL A 157 9.36 -1.81 15.04
C VAL A 157 10.19 -0.60 14.63
N VAL A 158 9.53 0.55 14.38
CA VAL A 158 10.18 1.75 13.82
C VAL A 158 11.17 2.38 14.80
N VAL A 159 10.85 2.41 16.09
CA VAL A 159 11.74 3.00 17.12
C VAL A 159 13.10 2.32 17.20
N ARG A 160 13.20 1.04 16.80
CA ARG A 160 14.45 0.29 16.75
C ARG A 160 15.38 0.68 15.59
N GLY A 161 14.91 1.57 14.70
CA GLY A 161 15.69 2.11 13.58
C GLY A 161 15.60 1.29 12.30
N VAL A 162 16.29 1.77 11.27
CA VAL A 162 16.17 1.21 9.90
C VAL A 162 16.70 -0.22 9.86
N ARG A 163 17.92 -0.46 10.32
CA ARG A 163 18.59 -1.78 10.21
C ARG A 163 18.02 -2.80 11.18
N ASN A 164 17.90 -2.44 12.46
CA ASN A 164 17.51 -3.37 13.54
C ASN A 164 16.00 -3.50 13.73
N GLY A 165 15.23 -2.56 13.22
CA GLY A 165 13.76 -2.56 13.23
C GLY A 165 13.21 -2.90 11.86
N ILE A 166 13.17 -1.94 10.95
CA ILE A 166 12.49 -2.03 9.66
C ILE A 166 13.03 -3.19 8.80
N GLU A 167 14.35 -3.22 8.56
CA GLU A 167 14.98 -4.25 7.71
C GLU A 167 14.79 -5.65 8.30
N LYS A 168 15.02 -5.79 9.63
CA LYS A 168 14.87 -7.09 10.31
C LYS A 168 13.44 -7.57 10.28
N ALA A 169 12.48 -6.69 10.55
CA ALA A 169 11.06 -7.03 10.48
C ALA A 169 10.68 -7.44 9.05
N SER A 170 11.02 -6.66 8.04
CA SER A 170 10.69 -6.97 6.63
C SER A 170 11.29 -8.29 6.15
N LYS A 171 12.49 -8.64 6.59
CA LYS A 171 13.13 -9.94 6.26
C LYS A 171 12.39 -11.15 6.83
N ILE A 172 11.58 -10.99 7.86
CA ILE A 172 10.76 -12.03 8.47
C ILE A 172 9.34 -11.98 7.92
N LEU A 173 8.74 -10.79 7.93
CA LEU A 173 7.33 -10.61 7.60
C LEU A 173 7.03 -10.89 6.13
N MET A 174 7.88 -10.43 5.20
CA MET A 174 7.63 -10.60 3.77
C MET A 174 7.69 -12.06 3.29
N PRO A 175 8.72 -12.87 3.63
CA PRO A 175 8.70 -14.30 3.29
C PRO A 175 7.54 -15.05 3.95
N LEU A 176 7.23 -14.74 5.21
CA LEU A 176 6.10 -15.35 5.92
C LEU A 176 4.77 -15.03 5.23
N LEU A 177 4.55 -13.77 4.87
CA LEU A 177 3.37 -13.32 4.10
C LEU A 177 3.25 -14.11 2.80
N PHE A 178 4.35 -14.26 2.06
CA PHE A 178 4.34 -14.99 0.80
C PHE A 178 4.01 -16.48 0.99
N VAL A 179 4.57 -17.13 2.02
CA VAL A 179 4.25 -18.53 2.33
C VAL A 179 2.77 -18.69 2.70
N LEU A 180 2.23 -17.82 3.57
CA LEU A 180 0.81 -17.86 3.94
C LEU A 180 -0.08 -17.66 2.71
N LEU A 181 0.25 -16.72 1.86
CA LEU A 181 -0.49 -16.44 0.63
C LEU A 181 -0.54 -17.67 -0.28
N VAL A 182 0.60 -18.32 -0.51
CA VAL A 182 0.68 -19.54 -1.34
C VAL A 182 -0.15 -20.69 -0.73
N VAL A 183 -0.08 -20.89 0.58
CA VAL A 183 -0.87 -21.92 1.27
C VAL A 183 -2.37 -21.71 1.07
N ILE A 184 -2.84 -20.47 1.25
CA ILE A 184 -4.27 -20.16 1.09
C ILE A 184 -4.68 -20.25 -0.40
N VAL A 185 -3.82 -19.84 -1.35
CA VAL A 185 -4.08 -20.02 -2.80
C VAL A 185 -4.26 -21.50 -3.13
N ILE A 186 -3.41 -22.39 -2.62
CA ILE A 186 -3.54 -23.84 -2.84
C ILE A 186 -4.89 -24.33 -2.29
N ALA A 187 -5.25 -23.93 -1.06
CA ALA A 187 -6.52 -24.30 -0.45
C ALA A 187 -7.72 -23.82 -1.28
N SER A 188 -7.70 -22.55 -1.74
CA SER A 188 -8.78 -21.97 -2.55
C SER A 188 -8.91 -22.64 -3.93
N CYS A 189 -7.79 -22.89 -4.61
CA CYS A 189 -7.77 -23.53 -5.93
C CYS A 189 -8.14 -25.03 -5.88
N SER A 190 -8.07 -25.66 -4.71
CA SER A 190 -8.46 -27.06 -4.53
C SER A 190 -9.97 -27.25 -4.33
N LEU A 191 -10.75 -26.19 -4.23
CA LEU A 191 -12.20 -26.28 -4.03
C LEU A 191 -12.94 -26.74 -5.30
N PRO A 192 -14.04 -27.48 -5.17
CA PRO A 192 -14.91 -27.81 -6.29
C PRO A 192 -15.46 -26.53 -6.97
N GLY A 193 -15.31 -26.41 -8.29
CA GLY A 193 -15.75 -25.21 -9.03
C GLY A 193 -14.77 -24.04 -9.05
N ALA A 194 -13.65 -24.12 -8.35
CA ALA A 194 -12.61 -23.08 -8.28
C ALA A 194 -12.05 -22.67 -9.65
N MET A 195 -12.06 -23.59 -10.65
CA MET A 195 -11.51 -23.35 -11.99
C MET A 195 -12.16 -22.15 -12.69
N LYS A 196 -13.43 -21.86 -12.45
CA LYS A 196 -14.11 -20.67 -12.98
C LYS A 196 -13.44 -19.38 -12.50
N GLY A 197 -13.01 -19.31 -11.23
CA GLY A 197 -12.29 -18.16 -10.68
C GLY A 197 -10.87 -18.04 -11.25
N VAL A 198 -10.20 -19.17 -11.48
CA VAL A 198 -8.88 -19.20 -12.15
C VAL A 198 -9.00 -18.71 -13.59
N GLU A 199 -9.99 -19.20 -14.36
CA GLU A 199 -10.25 -18.75 -15.74
C GLU A 199 -10.57 -17.26 -15.79
N PHE A 200 -11.38 -16.74 -14.85
CA PHE A 200 -11.71 -15.33 -14.77
C PHE A 200 -10.47 -14.44 -14.66
N LEU A 201 -9.47 -14.89 -13.88
CA LEU A 201 -8.22 -14.14 -13.67
C LEU A 201 -7.18 -14.32 -14.78
N LEU A 202 -7.21 -15.43 -15.51
CA LEU A 202 -6.14 -15.77 -16.45
C LEU A 202 -6.59 -15.75 -17.93
N LYS A 203 -7.90 -15.78 -18.20
CA LYS A 203 -8.44 -15.75 -19.56
C LYS A 203 -9.01 -14.35 -19.86
N PRO A 204 -8.31 -13.52 -20.64
CA PRO A 204 -8.73 -12.15 -20.88
C PRO A 204 -9.96 -12.09 -21.80
N ASP A 205 -10.94 -11.28 -21.38
CA ASP A 205 -12.10 -10.92 -22.17
C ASP A 205 -12.09 -9.41 -22.45
N PHE A 206 -11.57 -9.03 -23.62
CA PHE A 206 -11.45 -7.64 -24.00
C PHE A 206 -12.78 -7.00 -24.42
N THR A 207 -13.86 -7.76 -24.53
CA THR A 207 -15.19 -7.20 -24.84
C THR A 207 -15.73 -6.34 -23.70
N LYS A 208 -15.22 -6.54 -22.50
CA LYS A 208 -15.58 -5.79 -21.28
C LYS A 208 -14.70 -4.55 -21.02
N VAL A 209 -13.70 -4.32 -21.88
CA VAL A 209 -12.78 -3.20 -21.71
C VAL A 209 -13.38 -1.94 -22.30
N ASP A 210 -13.56 -0.94 -21.45
CA ASP A 210 -13.97 0.42 -21.83
C ASP A 210 -12.93 1.45 -21.34
N LYS A 211 -13.22 2.74 -21.53
CA LYS A 211 -12.35 3.83 -21.06
C LYS A 211 -12.20 3.84 -19.53
N ASN A 212 -13.20 3.38 -18.79
CA ASN A 212 -13.17 3.37 -17.32
C ASN A 212 -12.18 2.30 -16.85
N VAL A 213 -12.16 1.11 -17.47
CA VAL A 213 -11.20 0.04 -17.15
C VAL A 213 -9.76 0.53 -17.29
N LEU A 214 -9.44 1.33 -18.31
CA LEU A 214 -8.11 1.92 -18.49
C LEU A 214 -7.78 2.90 -17.35
N LEU A 215 -8.69 3.80 -17.01
CA LEU A 215 -8.49 4.81 -15.97
C LEU A 215 -8.40 4.18 -14.58
N GLU A 216 -9.21 3.17 -14.30
CA GLU A 216 -9.17 2.40 -13.07
C GLU A 216 -7.87 1.59 -12.95
N SER A 217 -7.40 1.01 -14.06
CA SER A 217 -6.10 0.31 -14.10
C SER A 217 -4.92 1.25 -13.85
N LEU A 218 -4.95 2.47 -14.43
CA LEU A 218 -3.97 3.52 -14.14
C LEU A 218 -4.02 3.94 -12.66
N GLY A 219 -5.21 4.16 -12.13
CA GLY A 219 -5.43 4.50 -10.72
C GLY A 219 -4.93 3.41 -9.78
N GLN A 220 -5.17 2.14 -10.11
CA GLN A 220 -4.68 1.01 -9.33
C GLN A 220 -3.15 0.88 -9.38
N ALA A 221 -2.52 1.06 -10.53
CA ALA A 221 -1.07 1.04 -10.68
C ALA A 221 -0.40 2.15 -9.86
N PHE A 222 -1.02 3.32 -9.82
CA PHE A 222 -0.59 4.46 -9.03
C PHE A 222 -0.68 4.19 -7.52
N PHE A 223 -1.82 3.67 -7.08
CA PHE A 223 -2.08 3.39 -5.67
C PHE A 223 -1.22 2.24 -5.13
N SER A 224 -1.10 1.13 -5.87
CA SER A 224 -0.36 -0.08 -5.45
C SER A 224 1.10 0.22 -5.10
N LEU A 225 1.75 1.10 -5.86
CA LEU A 225 3.15 1.47 -5.65
C LEU A 225 3.35 2.64 -4.69
N SER A 226 2.30 3.13 -4.01
CA SER A 226 2.35 4.21 -3.02
C SER A 226 3.03 5.50 -3.54
N LEU A 227 2.83 5.84 -4.81
CA LEU A 227 3.42 7.02 -5.43
C LEU A 227 2.87 8.30 -4.81
N GLY A 228 3.72 9.32 -4.62
CA GLY A 228 3.33 10.63 -4.08
C GLY A 228 3.20 10.70 -2.56
N THR A 229 3.42 9.61 -1.85
CA THR A 229 3.38 9.54 -0.38
C THR A 229 4.70 9.88 0.29
N ALA A 230 5.73 10.21 -0.47
CA ALA A 230 7.12 10.34 0.01
C ALA A 230 7.73 9.05 0.61
N CYS A 231 7.04 7.91 0.49
CA CYS A 231 7.48 6.62 1.02
C CYS A 231 8.76 6.15 0.31
N LEU A 232 8.70 6.06 -0.99
CA LEU A 232 9.81 5.59 -1.82
C LEU A 232 11.02 6.53 -1.73
N CYS A 233 10.77 7.85 -1.68
CA CYS A 233 11.80 8.86 -1.46
C CYS A 233 12.48 8.66 -0.09
N THR A 234 11.71 8.47 0.99
CA THR A 234 12.26 8.26 2.34
C THR A 234 13.08 6.97 2.40
N TYR A 235 12.59 5.86 1.85
CA TYR A 235 13.32 4.59 1.85
C TYR A 235 14.57 4.64 0.99
N ALA A 236 14.50 5.27 -0.19
CA ALA A 236 15.68 5.44 -1.05
C ALA A 236 16.76 6.30 -0.40
N SER A 237 16.41 7.19 0.52
CA SER A 237 17.39 7.97 1.27
C SER A 237 18.28 7.13 2.20
N TYR A 238 17.92 5.88 2.44
CA TYR A 238 18.70 4.87 3.18
C TYR A 238 19.49 3.92 2.26
N PHE A 239 19.34 4.06 0.93
CA PHE A 239 20.05 3.22 -0.03
C PHE A 239 21.53 3.59 -0.12
N SER A 240 22.37 2.57 -0.30
CA SER A 240 23.76 2.80 -0.60
C SER A 240 23.94 3.33 -2.06
N ARG A 241 25.04 4.03 -2.30
CA ARG A 241 25.39 4.48 -3.67
C ARG A 241 25.56 3.34 -4.66
N GLN A 242 25.88 2.13 -4.17
CA GLN A 242 26.04 0.94 -5.01
C GLN A 242 24.72 0.28 -5.41
N THR A 243 23.58 0.70 -4.83
CA THR A 243 22.28 0.14 -5.14
C THR A 243 21.88 0.48 -6.58
N ASN A 244 21.63 -0.53 -7.41
CA ASN A 244 21.09 -0.33 -8.75
C ASN A 244 19.59 0.01 -8.65
N LEU A 245 19.24 1.29 -8.86
CA LEU A 245 17.86 1.77 -8.69
C LEU A 245 16.89 1.10 -9.65
N LEU A 246 17.26 0.98 -10.93
CA LEU A 246 16.38 0.37 -11.94
C LEU A 246 16.11 -1.10 -11.61
N LYS A 247 17.16 -1.86 -11.25
CA LYS A 247 16.99 -3.27 -10.86
C LYS A 247 16.14 -3.40 -9.61
N SER A 248 16.37 -2.56 -8.61
CA SER A 248 15.58 -2.58 -7.36
C SER A 248 14.12 -2.23 -7.62
N ALA A 249 13.85 -1.17 -8.38
CA ALA A 249 12.49 -0.79 -8.75
C ALA A 249 11.77 -1.90 -9.52
N SER A 250 12.41 -2.49 -10.52
CA SER A 250 11.83 -3.61 -11.28
C SER A 250 11.52 -4.83 -10.39
N GLN A 251 12.41 -5.16 -9.45
CA GLN A 251 12.18 -6.27 -8.52
C GLN A 251 11.00 -5.99 -7.57
N ILE A 252 10.88 -4.76 -7.07
CA ILE A 252 9.77 -4.37 -6.18
C ILE A 252 8.44 -4.42 -6.95
N VAL A 253 8.40 -3.88 -8.16
CA VAL A 253 7.22 -3.94 -9.03
C VAL A 253 6.79 -5.38 -9.31
N VAL A 254 7.74 -6.28 -9.60
CA VAL A 254 7.44 -7.69 -9.83
C VAL A 254 6.88 -8.36 -8.57
N ILE A 255 7.49 -8.11 -7.40
CA ILE A 255 7.01 -8.67 -6.13
C ILE A 255 5.58 -8.17 -5.83
N ASP A 256 5.33 -6.87 -5.95
CA ASP A 256 4.03 -6.26 -5.73
C ASP A 256 2.95 -6.86 -6.65
N THR A 257 3.25 -6.95 -7.94
CA THR A 257 2.35 -7.53 -8.96
C THR A 257 2.07 -9.01 -8.70
N VAL A 258 3.11 -9.81 -8.38
CA VAL A 258 2.94 -11.24 -8.09
C VAL A 258 2.04 -11.43 -6.86
N VAL A 259 2.25 -10.65 -5.81
CA VAL A 259 1.39 -10.72 -4.61
C VAL A 259 -0.06 -10.33 -4.95
N ALA A 260 -0.27 -9.28 -5.76
CA ALA A 260 -1.62 -8.87 -6.18
C ALA A 260 -2.35 -9.96 -6.98
N ILE A 261 -1.66 -10.60 -7.94
CA ILE A 261 -2.22 -11.72 -8.73
C ILE A 261 -2.51 -12.94 -7.84
N LEU A 262 -1.59 -13.29 -6.94
CA LEU A 262 -1.82 -14.40 -6.00
C LEU A 262 -2.98 -14.10 -5.05
N ALA A 263 -3.17 -12.86 -4.61
CA ALA A 263 -4.32 -12.46 -3.83
C ALA A 263 -5.64 -12.62 -4.63
N GLY A 264 -5.64 -12.31 -5.91
CA GLY A 264 -6.75 -12.65 -6.80
C GLY A 264 -7.00 -14.16 -6.86
N LEU A 265 -5.95 -14.97 -7.03
CA LEU A 265 -6.05 -16.45 -7.03
C LEU A 265 -6.46 -17.02 -5.66
N MET A 266 -6.26 -16.29 -4.58
CA MET A 266 -6.78 -16.65 -3.26
C MET A 266 -8.30 -16.40 -3.16
N ILE A 267 -8.78 -15.29 -3.70
CA ILE A 267 -10.15 -14.81 -3.48
C ILE A 267 -11.13 -15.39 -4.52
N PHE A 268 -10.81 -15.25 -5.83
CA PHE A 268 -11.78 -15.58 -6.89
C PHE A 268 -12.12 -17.08 -6.95
N PRO A 269 -11.17 -18.04 -6.85
CA PRO A 269 -11.52 -19.45 -6.83
C PRO A 269 -12.43 -19.82 -5.67
N ALA A 270 -12.20 -19.29 -4.47
CA ALA A 270 -13.03 -19.53 -3.31
C ALA A 270 -14.43 -18.91 -3.48
N ALA A 271 -14.52 -17.64 -3.91
CA ALA A 271 -15.80 -16.96 -4.11
C ALA A 271 -16.66 -17.63 -5.18
N PHE A 272 -16.08 -17.97 -6.34
CA PHE A 272 -16.80 -18.62 -7.43
C PHE A 272 -17.20 -20.06 -7.10
N SER A 273 -16.49 -20.75 -6.21
CA SER A 273 -16.86 -22.10 -5.75
C SER A 273 -18.21 -22.14 -5.03
N VAL A 274 -18.60 -21.03 -4.40
CA VAL A 274 -19.86 -20.87 -3.66
C VAL A 274 -20.85 -19.92 -4.38
N GLY A 275 -20.52 -19.50 -5.59
CA GLY A 275 -21.39 -18.62 -6.40
C GLY A 275 -21.48 -17.18 -5.94
N VAL A 276 -20.55 -16.73 -5.09
CA VAL A 276 -20.49 -15.36 -4.57
C VAL A 276 -19.63 -14.50 -5.51
N GLN A 277 -20.16 -13.32 -5.86
CA GLN A 277 -19.37 -12.30 -6.57
C GLN A 277 -18.53 -11.54 -5.52
N PRO A 278 -17.21 -11.33 -5.76
CA PRO A 278 -16.40 -10.54 -4.84
C PRO A 278 -16.80 -9.07 -4.95
N ASP A 279 -17.60 -8.64 -3.98
CA ASP A 279 -18.12 -7.28 -3.88
C ASP A 279 -17.20 -6.32 -3.12
N SER A 280 -17.62 -5.13 -3.02
CA SER A 280 -17.00 -3.85 -2.78
C SER A 280 -16.37 -3.61 -1.40
N GLY A 281 -15.19 -3.00 -1.39
CA GLY A 281 -14.64 -2.26 -0.25
C GLY A 281 -14.20 -3.12 0.94
N PRO A 282 -14.15 -2.56 2.15
CA PRO A 282 -13.79 -3.29 3.37
C PRO A 282 -14.72 -4.46 3.68
N SER A 283 -15.98 -4.41 3.22
CA SER A 283 -16.94 -5.50 3.35
C SER A 283 -16.45 -6.80 2.70
N LEU A 284 -15.65 -6.72 1.66
CA LEU A 284 -15.05 -7.91 1.03
C LEU A 284 -14.29 -8.78 2.05
N ILE A 285 -13.41 -8.17 2.84
CA ILE A 285 -12.54 -8.92 3.76
C ILE A 285 -13.18 -9.23 5.11
N PHE A 286 -14.20 -8.48 5.53
CA PHE A 286 -14.80 -8.66 6.86
C PHE A 286 -16.20 -9.29 6.84
N ILE A 287 -16.88 -9.28 5.69
CA ILE A 287 -18.21 -9.86 5.51
C ILE A 287 -18.16 -10.97 4.46
N THR A 288 -17.76 -10.63 3.23
CA THR A 288 -17.87 -11.57 2.10
C THR A 288 -16.93 -12.76 2.24
N LEU A 289 -15.65 -12.55 2.53
CA LEU A 289 -14.69 -13.65 2.62
C LEU A 289 -14.91 -14.59 3.83
N PRO A 290 -15.26 -14.13 5.05
CA PRO A 290 -15.69 -15.04 6.10
C PRO A 290 -16.86 -15.94 5.67
N ASN A 291 -17.87 -15.36 5.02
CA ASN A 291 -18.99 -16.14 4.49
C ASN A 291 -18.57 -17.16 3.43
N VAL A 292 -17.69 -16.73 2.50
CA VAL A 292 -17.10 -17.62 1.48
C VAL A 292 -16.36 -18.79 2.14
N PHE A 293 -15.52 -18.51 3.12
CA PHE A 293 -14.76 -19.56 3.81
C PHE A 293 -15.67 -20.51 4.60
N ASN A 294 -16.68 -19.99 5.31
CA ASN A 294 -17.65 -20.79 6.03
C ASN A 294 -18.42 -21.72 5.09
N GLN A 295 -18.82 -21.27 3.91
CA GLN A 295 -19.54 -22.07 2.93
C GLN A 295 -18.62 -23.03 2.16
N ALA A 296 -17.49 -22.53 1.65
CA ALA A 296 -16.57 -23.30 0.79
C ALA A 296 -15.93 -24.49 1.54
N PHE A 297 -15.66 -24.32 2.84
CA PHE A 297 -15.05 -25.33 3.68
C PHE A 297 -16.04 -26.00 4.66
N ALA A 298 -17.35 -25.86 4.44
CA ALA A 298 -18.39 -26.46 5.32
C ALA A 298 -18.21 -27.98 5.50
N GLY A 299 -17.78 -28.70 4.46
CA GLY A 299 -17.45 -30.11 4.52
C GLY A 299 -16.11 -30.45 5.18
N MET A 300 -15.27 -29.47 5.48
CA MET A 300 -13.92 -29.61 6.03
C MET A 300 -13.65 -28.54 7.12
N PRO A 301 -14.34 -28.60 8.27
CA PRO A 301 -14.35 -27.52 9.26
C PRO A 301 -12.97 -27.14 9.82
N ILE A 302 -12.07 -28.13 9.98
CA ILE A 302 -10.69 -27.92 10.43
C ILE A 302 -9.92 -27.10 9.38
N VAL A 303 -10.08 -27.42 8.09
CA VAL A 303 -9.43 -26.67 6.99
C VAL A 303 -9.97 -25.24 6.93
N GLY A 304 -11.29 -25.06 7.04
CA GLY A 304 -11.93 -23.74 7.07
C GLY A 304 -11.43 -22.88 8.24
N TYR A 305 -11.32 -23.48 9.44
CA TYR A 305 -10.72 -22.81 10.60
C TYR A 305 -9.28 -22.37 10.32
N CYS A 306 -8.43 -23.28 9.85
CA CYS A 306 -7.04 -22.98 9.52
C CYS A 306 -6.93 -21.86 8.45
N VAL A 307 -7.71 -21.96 7.38
CA VAL A 307 -7.72 -20.95 6.31
C VAL A 307 -8.12 -19.58 6.83
N SER A 308 -9.15 -19.50 7.67
CA SER A 308 -9.59 -18.24 8.28
C SER A 308 -8.48 -17.62 9.15
N VAL A 309 -7.85 -18.40 10.02
CA VAL A 309 -6.74 -17.92 10.87
C VAL A 309 -5.55 -17.46 10.02
N LEU A 310 -5.13 -18.26 9.03
CA LEU A 310 -4.01 -17.94 8.16
C LEU A 310 -4.30 -16.69 7.30
N PHE A 311 -5.54 -16.52 6.85
CA PHE A 311 -5.97 -15.37 6.07
C PHE A 311 -5.87 -14.06 6.87
N TYR A 312 -6.41 -14.02 8.08
CA TYR A 312 -6.30 -12.80 8.91
C TYR A 312 -4.88 -12.57 9.42
N ALA A 313 -4.10 -13.63 9.66
CA ALA A 313 -2.66 -13.48 9.92
C ALA A 313 -1.93 -12.85 8.72
N LEU A 314 -2.23 -13.28 7.49
CA LEU A 314 -1.73 -12.68 6.25
C LEU A 314 -2.06 -11.18 6.17
N LEU A 315 -3.32 -10.81 6.44
CA LEU A 315 -3.76 -9.41 6.42
C LEU A 315 -3.02 -8.55 7.45
N VAL A 316 -2.84 -9.06 8.67
CA VAL A 316 -2.06 -8.39 9.73
C VAL A 316 -0.62 -8.16 9.30
N LEU A 317 0.03 -9.16 8.68
CA LEU A 317 1.40 -9.04 8.19
C LEU A 317 1.49 -8.02 7.04
N ALA A 318 0.56 -8.07 6.08
CA ALA A 318 0.50 -7.12 4.96
C ALA A 318 0.25 -5.68 5.44
N ALA A 319 -0.66 -5.51 6.41
CA ALA A 319 -0.89 -4.21 7.01
C ALA A 319 0.34 -3.68 7.76
N LEU A 320 1.01 -4.54 8.54
CA LEU A 320 2.15 -4.16 9.36
C LEU A 320 3.35 -3.71 8.51
N THR A 321 3.65 -4.39 7.40
CA THR A 321 4.73 -3.97 6.50
C THR A 321 4.51 -2.59 5.91
N SER A 322 3.28 -2.25 5.54
CA SER A 322 2.90 -0.94 5.01
C SER A 322 2.89 0.14 6.09
N THR A 323 2.33 -0.14 7.29
CA THR A 323 2.31 0.85 8.38
C THR A 323 3.69 1.19 8.91
N ILE A 324 4.63 0.23 8.94
CA ILE A 324 6.05 0.48 9.29
C ILE A 324 6.64 1.55 8.37
N SER A 325 6.37 1.49 7.07
CA SER A 325 6.89 2.46 6.11
C SER A 325 6.26 3.84 6.27
N MET A 326 4.96 3.91 6.43
CA MET A 326 4.24 5.17 6.65
C MET A 326 4.70 5.86 7.93
N HIS A 327 4.85 5.12 9.03
CA HIS A 327 5.33 5.63 10.30
C HIS A 327 6.78 6.12 10.22
N GLU A 328 7.64 5.43 9.44
CA GLU A 328 9.01 5.85 9.23
C GLU A 328 9.12 7.20 8.53
N ILE A 329 8.23 7.50 7.57
CA ILE A 329 8.22 8.77 6.83
C ILE A 329 8.04 9.94 7.79
N GLY A 330 7.01 9.89 8.64
CA GLY A 330 6.75 10.91 9.66
C GLY A 330 7.85 10.98 10.69
N THR A 331 8.29 9.83 11.22
CA THR A 331 9.39 9.75 12.16
C THR A 331 10.66 10.41 11.63
N ALA A 332 11.08 10.07 10.39
CA ALA A 332 12.28 10.62 9.77
C ALA A 332 12.19 12.15 9.61
N CYS A 333 11.05 12.65 9.16
CA CYS A 333 10.81 14.08 9.01
C CYS A 333 10.87 14.80 10.36
N ILE A 334 10.15 14.30 11.37
CA ILE A 334 10.05 14.95 12.68
C ILE A 334 11.41 15.02 13.38
N TYR A 335 12.14 13.89 13.49
CA TYR A 335 13.40 13.91 14.23
C TYR A 335 14.49 14.71 13.52
N GLU A 336 14.54 14.70 12.18
CA GLU A 336 15.52 15.47 11.44
C GLU A 336 15.21 16.98 11.43
N GLU A 337 13.95 17.38 11.15
CA GLU A 337 13.59 18.80 11.07
C GLU A 337 13.61 19.48 12.45
N LYS A 338 13.13 18.80 13.49
CA LYS A 338 13.13 19.32 14.86
C LYS A 338 14.44 19.09 15.60
N LYS A 339 15.41 18.35 15.00
CA LYS A 339 16.72 18.02 15.61
C LYS A 339 16.58 17.34 16.99
N ILE A 340 15.58 16.48 17.13
CA ILE A 340 15.35 15.67 18.36
C ILE A 340 15.83 14.23 18.15
N SER A 341 15.86 13.41 19.21
CA SER A 341 16.21 12.00 19.06
C SER A 341 15.14 11.24 18.27
N ARG A 342 15.56 10.19 17.55
CA ARG A 342 14.64 9.32 16.79
C ARG A 342 13.51 8.77 17.65
N LYS A 343 13.79 8.37 18.91
CA LYS A 343 12.77 7.90 19.85
C LYS A 343 11.69 8.95 20.09
N LYS A 344 12.07 10.19 20.33
CA LYS A 344 11.11 11.30 20.52
C LYS A 344 10.31 11.56 19.24
N GLY A 345 10.98 11.56 18.07
CA GLY A 345 10.31 11.71 16.77
C GLY A 345 9.27 10.63 16.52
N ALA A 346 9.61 9.36 16.80
CA ALA A 346 8.69 8.23 16.66
C ALA A 346 7.47 8.32 17.60
N TRP A 347 7.65 8.77 18.84
CA TRP A 347 6.52 8.99 19.76
C TRP A 347 5.60 10.12 19.29
N VAL A 348 6.16 11.22 18.79
CA VAL A 348 5.35 12.33 18.25
C VAL A 348 4.51 11.84 17.07
N GLU A 349 5.12 11.10 16.15
CA GLU A 349 4.41 10.48 15.02
C GLU A 349 3.30 9.54 15.49
N THR A 350 3.60 8.65 16.43
CA THR A 350 2.63 7.72 17.02
C THR A 350 1.42 8.45 17.59
N ILE A 351 1.66 9.52 18.37
CA ILE A 351 0.56 10.29 19.00
C ILE A 351 -0.31 10.94 17.92
N ILE A 352 0.31 11.56 16.90
CA ILE A 352 -0.45 12.19 15.79
C ILE A 352 -1.32 11.15 15.09
N CYS A 353 -0.74 10.00 14.73
CA CYS A 353 -1.47 8.93 14.03
C CYS A 353 -2.54 8.28 14.92
N CYS A 354 -2.30 8.13 16.24
CA CYS A 354 -3.34 7.67 17.16
C CYS A 354 -4.52 8.64 17.23
N VAL A 355 -4.27 9.95 17.29
CA VAL A 355 -5.35 10.96 17.30
C VAL A 355 -6.18 10.84 16.03
N ILE A 356 -5.54 10.83 14.86
CA ILE A 356 -6.25 10.66 13.57
C ILE A 356 -7.03 9.33 13.55
N GLY A 357 -6.38 8.24 13.95
CA GLY A 357 -6.98 6.90 13.97
C GLY A 357 -8.19 6.78 14.91
N ILE A 358 -8.15 7.43 16.09
CA ILE A 358 -9.26 7.46 17.02
C ILE A 358 -10.48 8.16 16.38
N PHE A 359 -10.30 9.34 15.77
CA PHE A 359 -11.38 10.03 15.07
C PHE A 359 -11.90 9.21 13.89
N CYS A 360 -11.03 8.58 13.11
CA CYS A 360 -11.44 7.69 12.03
C CYS A 360 -12.23 6.47 12.55
N SER A 361 -11.78 5.85 13.66
CA SER A 361 -12.48 4.71 14.25
C SER A 361 -13.87 5.10 14.77
N LEU A 362 -13.98 6.20 15.50
CA LEU A 362 -15.24 6.69 16.05
C LEU A 362 -16.25 7.07 14.97
N SER A 363 -15.80 7.55 13.81
CA SER A 363 -16.68 7.92 12.69
C SER A 363 -17.35 6.71 12.01
N GLN A 364 -16.96 5.47 12.35
CA GLN A 364 -17.50 4.25 11.73
C GLN A 364 -18.80 3.73 12.41
N GLY A 365 -19.57 4.62 13.00
CA GLY A 365 -20.89 4.33 13.56
C GLY A 365 -21.05 4.66 15.05
N ALA A 366 -19.94 4.79 15.80
CA ALA A 366 -19.99 5.18 17.21
C ALA A 366 -20.37 6.66 17.39
N VAL A 367 -19.92 7.54 16.51
CA VAL A 367 -20.19 8.99 16.48
C VAL A 367 -20.59 9.39 15.05
N PRO A 368 -21.87 9.22 14.68
CA PRO A 368 -22.36 9.50 13.31
C PRO A 368 -22.23 10.97 12.89
N GLU A 369 -22.04 11.89 13.83
CA GLU A 369 -21.88 13.32 13.58
C GLU A 369 -20.48 13.69 13.06
N LEU A 370 -19.50 12.78 13.13
CA LEU A 370 -18.17 12.98 12.57
C LEU A 370 -18.19 12.86 11.04
N VAL A 371 -18.87 13.79 10.39
CA VAL A 371 -19.02 13.88 8.93
C VAL A 371 -18.41 15.17 8.42
N ILE A 372 -17.55 15.05 7.39
CA ILE A 372 -16.98 16.19 6.67
C ILE A 372 -17.32 16.05 5.18
N CYS A 373 -17.90 17.09 4.59
CA CYS A 373 -18.29 17.11 3.17
C CYS A 373 -19.20 15.91 2.77
N GLY A 374 -20.11 15.50 3.67
CA GLY A 374 -21.05 14.41 3.41
C GLY A 374 -20.48 13.00 3.51
N LYS A 375 -19.26 12.85 4.03
CA LYS A 375 -18.60 11.56 4.28
C LYS A 375 -18.18 11.45 5.73
N ASP A 376 -18.19 10.22 6.28
CA ASP A 376 -17.57 9.96 7.57
C ASP A 376 -16.08 10.35 7.55
N PHE A 377 -15.52 10.60 8.73
CA PHE A 377 -14.17 11.14 8.83
C PHE A 377 -13.10 10.22 8.21
N LEU A 378 -13.26 8.89 8.33
CA LEU A 378 -12.37 7.92 7.70
C LEU A 378 -12.44 8.05 6.17
N GLY A 379 -13.63 8.02 5.59
CA GLY A 379 -13.85 8.17 4.15
C GLY A 379 -13.40 9.53 3.62
N TRP A 380 -13.52 10.59 4.43
CA TRP A 380 -12.96 11.90 4.08
C TRP A 380 -11.44 11.88 4.03
N CYS A 381 -10.76 11.28 5.02
CA CYS A 381 -9.30 11.12 5.03
C CYS A 381 -8.80 10.30 3.83
N ASP A 382 -9.47 9.19 3.50
CA ASP A 382 -9.15 8.36 2.34
C ASP A 382 -9.29 9.16 1.04
N ASN A 383 -10.41 9.85 0.83
CA ASN A 383 -10.61 10.68 -0.36
C ASN A 383 -9.59 11.82 -0.49
N LEU A 384 -9.35 12.54 0.61
CA LEU A 384 -8.37 13.62 0.62
C LEU A 384 -6.98 13.11 0.18
N THR A 385 -6.57 11.97 0.68
CA THR A 385 -5.25 11.43 0.37
C THR A 385 -5.20 10.77 -1.01
N ALA A 386 -6.11 9.83 -1.29
CA ALA A 386 -6.06 9.03 -2.51
C ALA A 386 -6.47 9.82 -3.76
N GLN A 387 -7.48 10.70 -3.64
CA GLN A 387 -8.01 11.43 -4.80
C GLN A 387 -7.34 12.79 -5.03
N LEU A 388 -6.72 13.38 -4.00
CA LEU A 388 -6.15 14.72 -4.12
C LEU A 388 -4.65 14.76 -3.86
N LEU A 389 -4.20 14.42 -2.64
CA LEU A 389 -2.81 14.67 -2.23
C LEU A 389 -1.80 13.78 -2.96
N MET A 390 -2.09 12.48 -3.12
CA MET A 390 -1.20 11.55 -3.83
C MET A 390 -1.05 11.90 -5.32
N PRO A 391 -2.13 12.11 -6.10
CA PRO A 391 -2.00 12.51 -7.50
C PRO A 391 -1.26 13.84 -7.67
N ILE A 392 -1.59 14.86 -6.88
CA ILE A 392 -0.89 16.16 -6.93
C ILE A 392 0.59 15.98 -6.59
N GLY A 393 0.91 15.25 -5.52
CA GLY A 393 2.29 14.98 -5.11
C GLY A 393 3.11 14.32 -6.20
N SER A 394 2.57 13.28 -6.83
CA SER A 394 3.25 12.57 -7.90
C SER A 394 3.38 13.38 -9.17
N PHE A 395 2.32 14.11 -9.56
CA PHE A 395 2.37 15.02 -10.71
C PHE A 395 3.49 16.05 -10.55
N LEU A 396 3.53 16.71 -9.40
CA LEU A 396 4.57 17.69 -9.09
C LEU A 396 5.96 17.05 -8.98
N THR A 397 6.07 15.82 -8.48
CA THR A 397 7.34 15.07 -8.47
C THR A 397 7.85 14.81 -9.88
N CYS A 398 6.97 14.45 -10.81
CA CYS A 398 7.32 14.29 -12.22
C CYS A 398 7.80 15.61 -12.85
N LEU A 399 7.09 16.71 -12.59
CA LEU A 399 7.51 18.05 -13.07
C LEU A 399 8.86 18.45 -12.45
N PHE A 400 9.02 18.26 -11.14
CA PHE A 400 10.26 18.60 -10.44
C PHE A 400 11.46 17.84 -11.01
N LEU A 401 11.36 16.51 -11.12
CA LEU A 401 12.47 15.70 -11.59
C LEU A 401 12.68 15.82 -13.11
N GLY A 402 11.60 15.90 -13.87
CA GLY A 402 11.67 15.93 -15.32
C GLY A 402 12.15 17.27 -15.88
N TRP A 403 11.79 18.37 -15.23
CA TRP A 403 12.00 19.71 -15.81
C TRP A 403 12.85 20.64 -14.95
N TYR A 404 12.83 20.51 -13.62
CA TYR A 404 13.52 21.42 -12.71
C TYR A 404 14.91 20.92 -12.31
N VAL A 405 15.03 19.62 -11.93
CA VAL A 405 16.32 19.04 -11.50
C VAL A 405 17.28 18.94 -12.71
N PRO A 406 18.55 19.36 -12.56
CA PRO A 406 19.52 19.24 -13.63
C PRO A 406 19.63 17.80 -14.18
N LYS A 407 19.51 17.65 -15.51
CA LYS A 407 19.55 16.34 -16.20
C LYS A 407 20.79 15.51 -15.83
N LYS A 408 21.92 16.17 -15.53
CA LYS A 408 23.16 15.51 -15.10
C LYS A 408 22.94 14.74 -13.81
N ILE A 409 22.31 15.35 -12.78
CA ILE A 409 22.03 14.70 -11.50
C ILE A 409 21.14 13.48 -11.72
N VAL A 410 20.07 13.63 -12.50
CA VAL A 410 19.12 12.53 -12.79
C VAL A 410 19.84 11.38 -13.51
N ARG A 411 20.73 11.70 -14.45
CA ARG A 411 21.51 10.71 -15.20
C ARG A 411 22.52 10.01 -14.29
N ASP A 412 23.26 10.75 -13.49
CA ASP A 412 24.30 10.20 -12.60
C ASP A 412 23.66 9.22 -11.60
N GLU A 413 22.51 9.57 -11.01
CA GLU A 413 21.75 8.67 -10.14
C GLU A 413 21.22 7.45 -10.88
N PHE A 414 20.63 7.63 -12.07
CA PHE A 414 20.09 6.53 -12.87
C PHE A 414 21.17 5.53 -13.29
N THR A 415 22.37 6.01 -13.65
CA THR A 415 23.48 5.19 -14.12
C THR A 415 24.47 4.77 -13.03
N ASN A 416 24.15 5.03 -11.76
CA ASN A 416 25.12 4.87 -10.65
C ASN A 416 26.48 5.51 -10.99
N TRP A 417 26.44 6.81 -11.31
CA TRP A 417 27.63 7.61 -11.71
C TRP A 417 28.44 6.98 -12.86
N GLY A 418 27.72 6.45 -13.86
CA GLY A 418 28.34 5.88 -15.08
C GLY A 418 28.80 4.42 -14.94
N THR A 419 28.60 3.77 -13.79
CA THR A 419 28.94 2.34 -13.65
C THR A 419 27.95 1.42 -14.38
N LEU A 420 26.74 1.90 -14.69
CA LEU A 420 25.71 1.19 -15.43
C LEU A 420 25.51 1.80 -16.82
N LYS A 421 25.21 0.95 -17.80
CA LYS A 421 24.83 1.41 -19.14
C LYS A 421 23.56 2.25 -19.08
N GLY A 422 23.63 3.48 -19.59
CA GLY A 422 22.49 4.42 -19.59
C GLY A 422 21.54 4.28 -20.78
N THR A 423 21.43 3.10 -21.41
CA THR A 423 20.61 2.88 -22.61
C THR A 423 19.13 3.20 -22.41
N LEU A 424 18.60 2.90 -21.25
CA LEU A 424 17.18 3.17 -20.90
C LEU A 424 16.94 4.58 -20.32
N PHE A 425 17.99 5.36 -20.09
CA PHE A 425 17.85 6.70 -19.54
C PHE A 425 17.00 7.66 -20.40
N PRO A 426 17.15 7.70 -21.76
CA PRO A 426 16.28 8.53 -22.58
C PRO A 426 14.80 8.15 -22.49
N VAL A 427 14.50 6.83 -22.42
CA VAL A 427 13.14 6.31 -22.25
C VAL A 427 12.59 6.74 -20.90
N PHE A 428 13.33 6.54 -19.81
CA PHE A 428 12.95 6.99 -18.48
C PHE A 428 12.66 8.50 -18.44
N LEU A 429 13.55 9.30 -19.02
CA LEU A 429 13.41 10.75 -19.04
C LEU A 429 12.17 11.19 -19.85
N PHE A 430 11.88 10.52 -20.96
CA PHE A 430 10.66 10.77 -21.74
C PHE A 430 9.41 10.41 -20.92
N MET A 431 9.42 9.24 -20.27
CA MET A 431 8.28 8.81 -19.44
C MET A 431 8.00 9.80 -18.32
N ILE A 432 9.01 10.18 -17.54
CA ILE A 432 8.83 11.07 -16.38
C ILE A 432 8.46 12.50 -16.78
N ARG A 433 8.86 12.96 -17.99
CA ARG A 433 8.55 14.31 -18.50
C ARG A 433 7.17 14.43 -19.08
N PHE A 434 6.71 13.43 -19.81
CA PHE A 434 5.52 13.53 -20.64
C PHE A 434 4.47 12.48 -20.29
N VAL A 435 4.81 11.19 -20.32
CA VAL A 435 3.83 10.10 -20.19
C VAL A 435 3.25 10.06 -18.78
N SER A 436 4.11 9.96 -17.75
CA SER A 436 3.64 9.85 -16.36
C SER A 436 2.81 11.05 -15.91
N PRO A 437 3.20 12.32 -16.15
CA PRO A 437 2.36 13.47 -15.80
C PRO A 437 0.99 13.46 -16.49
N ILE A 438 0.93 13.08 -17.77
CA ILE A 438 -0.34 12.98 -18.52
C ILE A 438 -1.22 11.90 -17.91
N CYS A 439 -0.66 10.71 -17.66
CA CYS A 439 -1.40 9.61 -17.04
C CYS A 439 -1.93 9.99 -15.65
N ILE A 440 -1.10 10.64 -14.81
CA ILE A 440 -1.53 11.09 -13.48
C ILE A 440 -2.65 12.13 -13.59
N LEU A 441 -2.52 13.08 -14.52
CA LEU A 441 -3.55 14.09 -14.74
C LEU A 441 -4.87 13.46 -15.20
N MET A 442 -4.83 12.46 -16.08
CA MET A 442 -6.02 11.72 -16.51
C MET A 442 -6.69 11.01 -15.33
N VAL A 443 -5.94 10.30 -14.48
CA VAL A 443 -6.46 9.66 -13.27
C VAL A 443 -7.06 10.70 -12.32
N PHE A 444 -6.38 11.80 -12.11
CA PHE A 444 -6.84 12.88 -11.24
C PHE A 444 -8.16 13.50 -11.70
N LEU A 445 -8.27 13.83 -12.98
CA LEU A 445 -9.50 14.40 -13.57
C LEU A 445 -10.67 13.39 -13.56
N HIS A 446 -10.39 12.12 -13.79
CA HIS A 446 -11.39 11.05 -13.69
C HIS A 446 -11.91 10.89 -12.25
N GLN A 447 -11.01 10.90 -11.24
CA GLN A 447 -11.41 10.84 -9.85
C GLN A 447 -12.25 12.04 -9.40
N LEU A 448 -12.01 13.21 -9.98
CA LEU A 448 -12.83 14.41 -9.78
C LEU A 448 -14.14 14.41 -10.61
N LYS A 449 -14.41 13.33 -11.35
CA LYS A 449 -15.61 13.19 -12.20
C LYS A 449 -15.77 14.32 -13.25
N VAL A 450 -14.64 14.77 -13.80
CA VAL A 450 -14.63 15.80 -14.84
C VAL A 450 -15.02 15.20 -16.21
N PHE A 451 -14.73 13.90 -16.42
CA PHE A 451 -15.14 13.12 -17.60
C PHE A 451 -15.32 11.63 -17.30
#